data_2b3b26944b3edf969e763641235cb9f1
#
_entry.id   2b3b26944b3edf969e763641235cb9f1
#
_cell.length_a   1.000
_cell.length_b   1.000
_cell.length_c   1.000
_cell.angle_alpha   90.00
_cell.angle_beta   90.00
_cell.angle_gamma   90.00
#
_symmetry.space_group_name_H-M   'P 1'
#
loop_
_entity.id
_entity.type
_entity.pdbx_description
1 polymer ?
#
loop_
_entity_poly.entity_id
_entity_poly.type
_entity_poly.pdbx_seq_one_letter_code
_entity_poly.pdbx_strand_id
1 'polypeptide(L)'
;MTSYAHMTREQLIDRLRRLEMQLDRALPPDLVGKRRFDFASYPRRKIALKFCYWGSDYSGLAIQDGPTPLPTVESVLFAALAKCRLVDADAGLDGCGWSRCGRTDRGVSAAGQVISLWVRSAIGKRQISSSVVDTEDLANDGEDDLPGVTISAEDSIPPPTEMPPLSQQQPELNYVHLLNRNLPPSIRVLAWSPVSDEFDARFSCIHRHYKYIFTIGNSPRLDIEAMRDAAARLVGEHDFRNFCKLDPTKQIENFHRTILHATITPMKHFSEGLQGPTTTTDGLFVFDLVGTAFLYHQVRHIMAVLFLVGSRHENPAIIDDLFRTGHNPPPAVERPHEVNEGEPQSETTASVASPSNHPLVATKPIYRMADALPLILWDCAFREDDVRWQGGNRTEPSAQRDGLPNVLREMQAVWTQDVIRTSISSLFLQASMPFHAPLAAVVPSESKRYHLGGGSTHMDARYVPLLERERGGSIEEANAKWRAGARGKKNAEKMAKRAADRAASAVPPSDAILSVDITVPAT
;
A
#
# COMPACT_ATOMS: atom_id res chain seq x y z
N MET A 1 -34.15 -17.52 20.76
CA MET A 1 -32.87 -16.79 20.82
C MET A 1 -32.31 -16.96 22.22
N THR A 2 -31.26 -17.77 22.39
CA THR A 2 -30.60 -18.00 23.68
C THR A 2 -29.73 -16.79 24.01
N SER A 3 -30.07 -16.06 25.06
CA SER A 3 -29.28 -14.90 25.52
C SER A 3 -27.98 -15.40 26.18
N TYR A 4 -26.85 -14.96 25.68
CA TYR A 4 -25.51 -15.28 26.22
C TYR A 4 -25.03 -14.26 27.26
N ALA A 5 -25.84 -13.25 27.59
CA ALA A 5 -25.44 -12.08 28.40
C ALA A 5 -25.08 -12.42 29.87
N HIS A 6 -25.44 -13.61 30.36
CA HIS A 6 -25.18 -14.04 31.74
C HIS A 6 -24.07 -15.09 31.87
N MET A 7 -23.39 -15.43 30.76
CA MET A 7 -22.31 -16.42 30.77
C MET A 7 -20.97 -15.77 31.06
N THR A 8 -20.14 -16.40 31.89
CA THR A 8 -18.76 -15.98 32.09
C THR A 8 -17.92 -16.26 30.86
N ARG A 9 -16.77 -15.60 30.74
CA ARG A 9 -15.82 -15.82 29.64
C ARG A 9 -15.41 -17.30 29.50
N GLU A 10 -15.20 -17.99 30.61
CA GLU A 10 -14.83 -19.41 30.61
C GLU A 10 -15.96 -20.31 30.13
N GLN A 11 -17.20 -20.00 30.53
CA GLN A 11 -18.39 -20.71 30.06
C GLN A 11 -18.64 -20.52 28.56
N LEU A 12 -18.35 -19.31 28.03
CA LEU A 12 -18.42 -19.04 26.59
C LEU A 12 -17.35 -19.80 25.80
N ILE A 13 -16.12 -19.90 26.32
CA ILE A 13 -15.04 -20.66 25.72
C ILE A 13 -15.36 -22.17 25.70
N ASP A 14 -15.87 -22.69 26.80
CA ASP A 14 -16.27 -24.11 26.90
C ASP A 14 -17.45 -24.41 25.96
N ARG A 15 -18.40 -23.50 25.85
CA ARG A 15 -19.52 -23.62 24.91
C ARG A 15 -19.07 -23.56 23.45
N LEU A 16 -18.13 -22.66 23.10
CA LEU A 16 -17.53 -22.60 21.76
C LEU A 16 -16.81 -23.91 21.41
N ARG A 17 -15.98 -24.44 22.31
CA ARG A 17 -15.31 -25.72 22.11
C ARG A 17 -16.28 -26.88 21.90
N ARG A 18 -17.40 -26.91 22.64
CA ARG A 18 -18.45 -27.93 22.46
C ARG A 18 -19.15 -27.78 21.11
N LEU A 19 -19.41 -26.55 20.66
CA LEU A 19 -20.01 -26.31 19.37
C LEU A 19 -19.06 -26.67 18.23
N GLU A 20 -17.77 -26.38 18.35
CA GLU A 20 -16.74 -26.78 17.39
C GLU A 20 -16.66 -28.33 17.30
N MET A 21 -16.61 -29.03 18.44
CA MET A 21 -16.66 -30.50 18.45
C MET A 21 -17.98 -31.07 17.90
N GLN A 22 -19.11 -30.39 18.08
CA GLN A 22 -20.39 -30.81 17.52
C GLN A 22 -20.43 -30.55 16.00
N LEU A 23 -19.84 -29.45 15.53
CA LEU A 23 -19.70 -29.14 14.11
C LEU A 23 -18.82 -30.18 13.41
N ASP A 24 -17.68 -30.52 13.99
CA ASP A 24 -16.78 -31.59 13.49
C ASP A 24 -17.44 -32.97 13.43
N ARG A 25 -18.33 -33.27 14.37
CA ARG A 25 -19.12 -34.53 14.38
C ARG A 25 -20.33 -34.50 13.44
N ALA A 26 -20.87 -33.31 13.16
CA ALA A 26 -22.04 -33.16 12.29
C ALA A 26 -21.69 -33.00 10.82
N LEU A 27 -20.39 -32.88 10.48
CA LEU A 27 -19.95 -32.86 9.09
C LEU A 27 -20.16 -34.25 8.49
N PRO A 28 -20.86 -34.37 7.34
CA PRO A 28 -21.03 -35.65 6.67
C PRO A 28 -19.67 -36.30 6.38
N PRO A 29 -19.53 -37.64 6.45
CA PRO A 29 -18.27 -38.33 6.20
C PRO A 29 -17.64 -38.01 4.85
N ASP A 30 -18.43 -37.57 3.87
CA ASP A 30 -17.97 -37.12 2.53
C ASP A 30 -17.15 -35.84 2.53
N LEU A 31 -17.13 -35.07 3.62
CA LEU A 31 -16.27 -33.88 3.76
C LEU A 31 -14.93 -34.17 4.46
N VAL A 32 -14.83 -35.32 5.17
CA VAL A 32 -13.61 -35.75 5.86
C VAL A 32 -12.55 -36.30 4.88
N GLY A 33 -12.92 -36.58 3.63
CA GLY A 33 -12.06 -37.20 2.61
C GLY A 33 -11.60 -36.25 1.48
N LYS A 34 -11.90 -34.95 1.53
CA LYS A 34 -11.38 -34.03 0.50
C LYS A 34 -9.87 -33.91 0.67
N ARG A 35 -9.11 -34.54 -0.26
CA ARG A 35 -7.65 -34.36 -0.36
C ARG A 35 -7.30 -32.90 -0.16
N ARG A 36 -6.47 -32.61 0.84
CA ARG A 36 -5.90 -31.28 1.04
C ARG A 36 -5.30 -30.81 -0.28
N PHE A 37 -5.59 -29.58 -0.68
CA PHE A 37 -5.05 -29.05 -1.92
C PHE A 37 -3.54 -28.96 -1.82
N ASP A 38 -2.83 -29.67 -2.69
CA ASP A 38 -1.37 -29.68 -2.70
C ASP A 38 -0.84 -28.52 -3.53
N PHE A 39 -0.41 -27.45 -2.86
CA PHE A 39 0.18 -26.28 -3.50
C PHE A 39 1.54 -26.58 -4.14
N ALA A 40 2.28 -27.61 -3.68
CA ALA A 40 3.59 -27.97 -4.23
C ALA A 40 3.48 -28.52 -5.67
N SER A 41 2.32 -29.12 -6.00
CA SER A 41 2.04 -29.65 -7.34
C SER A 41 1.79 -28.56 -8.40
N TYR A 42 1.73 -27.28 -8.01
CA TYR A 42 1.42 -26.19 -8.95
C TYR A 42 2.58 -25.20 -9.06
N PRO A 43 2.80 -24.66 -10.26
CA PRO A 43 3.77 -23.58 -10.43
C PRO A 43 3.35 -22.34 -9.65
N ARG A 44 4.34 -21.58 -9.18
CA ARG A 44 4.16 -20.31 -8.48
C ARG A 44 4.86 -19.18 -9.21
N ARG A 45 4.27 -18.02 -9.14
CA ARG A 45 4.90 -16.77 -9.61
C ARG A 45 4.68 -15.64 -8.66
N LYS A 46 5.57 -14.66 -8.67
CA LYS A 46 5.39 -13.41 -7.94
C LYS A 46 4.59 -12.44 -8.77
N ILE A 47 3.58 -11.83 -8.15
CA ILE A 47 2.74 -10.81 -8.78
C ILE A 47 2.62 -9.58 -7.90
N ALA A 48 2.34 -8.44 -8.52
CA ALA A 48 1.78 -7.28 -7.87
C ALA A 48 0.28 -7.20 -8.12
N LEU A 49 -0.50 -6.85 -7.11
CA LEU A 49 -1.94 -6.58 -7.21
C LEU A 49 -2.20 -5.12 -6.89
N LYS A 50 -2.88 -4.41 -7.80
CA LYS A 50 -3.38 -3.04 -7.59
C LYS A 50 -4.86 -3.10 -7.28
N PHE A 51 -5.29 -2.47 -6.17
CA PHE A 51 -6.66 -2.54 -5.69
C PHE A 51 -7.11 -1.28 -4.98
N CYS A 52 -8.42 -1.06 -4.94
CA CYS A 52 -9.08 0.00 -4.21
C CYS A 52 -9.97 -0.54 -3.09
N TYR A 53 -10.25 0.30 -2.09
CA TYR A 53 -11.17 -0.01 -0.99
C TYR A 53 -11.69 1.25 -0.29
N TRP A 54 -12.90 1.13 0.30
CA TRP A 54 -13.50 2.13 1.17
C TRP A 54 -13.03 1.91 2.61
N GLY A 55 -12.24 2.86 3.13
CA GLY A 55 -11.59 2.72 4.44
C GLY A 55 -12.54 2.73 5.62
N SER A 56 -13.74 3.34 5.48
CA SER A 56 -14.79 3.39 6.50
C SER A 56 -15.23 2.01 6.99
N ASP A 57 -15.16 0.99 6.12
CA ASP A 57 -15.63 -0.36 6.39
C ASP A 57 -14.59 -1.23 7.11
N TYR A 58 -13.40 -0.68 7.38
CA TYR A 58 -12.25 -1.45 7.86
C TYR A 58 -11.51 -0.81 9.03
N SER A 59 -10.90 -1.66 9.85
CA SER A 59 -9.96 -1.25 10.91
C SER A 59 -8.55 -0.95 10.38
N GLY A 60 -8.45 -0.41 9.16
CA GLY A 60 -7.22 -0.11 8.44
C GLY A 60 -6.79 -1.23 7.50
N LEU A 61 -5.65 -1.04 6.82
CA LEU A 61 -5.14 -2.01 5.85
C LEU A 61 -4.59 -3.26 6.54
N ALA A 62 -3.59 -3.08 7.42
CA ALA A 62 -2.76 -4.18 7.91
C ALA A 62 -3.45 -5.04 8.97
N ILE A 63 -3.26 -6.35 8.90
CA ILE A 63 -3.63 -7.29 9.96
C ILE A 63 -2.95 -6.88 11.27
N GLN A 64 -3.69 -6.96 12.37
CA GLN A 64 -3.26 -6.60 13.72
C GLN A 64 -3.21 -7.85 14.61
N ASP A 65 -2.30 -7.83 15.60
CA ASP A 65 -2.10 -8.98 16.51
C ASP A 65 -3.27 -9.25 17.47
N GLY A 66 -4.25 -8.35 17.56
CA GLY A 66 -5.42 -8.44 18.43
C GLY A 66 -6.75 -8.29 17.69
N PRO A 67 -7.87 -8.59 18.36
CA PRO A 67 -9.19 -8.42 17.77
C PRO A 67 -9.45 -6.95 17.45
N THR A 68 -10.00 -6.70 16.27
CA THR A 68 -10.38 -5.36 15.80
C THR A 68 -11.91 -5.26 15.66
N PRO A 69 -12.52 -4.06 15.88
CA PRO A 69 -13.96 -3.87 15.79
C PRO A 69 -14.54 -4.21 14.40
N LEU A 70 -13.76 -3.95 13.36
CA LEU A 70 -14.06 -4.27 11.96
C LEU A 70 -12.91 -5.12 11.40
N PRO A 71 -13.13 -5.90 10.34
CA PRO A 71 -12.03 -6.60 9.68
C PRO A 71 -10.98 -5.62 9.15
N THR A 72 -9.79 -6.11 8.85
CA THR A 72 -8.79 -5.35 8.09
C THR A 72 -8.89 -5.69 6.61
N VAL A 73 -8.46 -4.77 5.74
CA VAL A 73 -8.48 -5.01 4.28
C VAL A 73 -7.63 -6.23 3.93
N GLU A 74 -6.45 -6.38 4.56
CA GLU A 74 -5.57 -7.54 4.33
C GLU A 74 -6.20 -8.86 4.77
N SER A 75 -6.93 -8.90 5.89
CA SER A 75 -7.59 -10.14 6.32
C SER A 75 -8.64 -10.60 5.32
N VAL A 76 -9.43 -9.67 4.76
CA VAL A 76 -10.45 -9.98 3.75
C VAL A 76 -9.83 -10.37 2.42
N LEU A 77 -8.80 -9.65 1.98
CA LEU A 77 -8.10 -9.95 0.73
C LEU A 77 -7.36 -11.29 0.79
N PHE A 78 -6.69 -11.58 1.92
CA PHE A 78 -6.02 -12.87 2.14
C PHE A 78 -7.01 -14.04 2.18
N ALA A 79 -8.16 -13.87 2.83
CA ALA A 79 -9.22 -14.87 2.83
C ALA A 79 -9.76 -15.15 1.41
N ALA A 80 -9.91 -14.12 0.57
CA ALA A 80 -10.31 -14.28 -0.83
C ALA A 80 -9.24 -15.02 -1.65
N LEU A 81 -7.95 -14.70 -1.48
CA LEU A 81 -6.83 -15.40 -2.11
C LEU A 81 -6.79 -16.88 -1.71
N ALA A 82 -6.96 -17.18 -0.43
CA ALA A 82 -6.99 -18.55 0.10
C ALA A 82 -8.21 -19.32 -0.44
N LYS A 83 -9.40 -18.70 -0.46
CA LYS A 83 -10.63 -19.29 -1.01
C LYS A 83 -10.49 -19.63 -2.51
N CYS A 84 -9.78 -18.79 -3.27
CA CYS A 84 -9.45 -19.03 -4.67
C CYS A 84 -8.31 -20.04 -4.86
N ARG A 85 -7.73 -20.59 -3.78
CA ARG A 85 -6.55 -21.46 -3.80
C ARG A 85 -5.37 -20.84 -4.54
N LEU A 86 -5.19 -19.53 -4.41
CA LEU A 86 -4.05 -18.80 -4.95
C LEU A 86 -2.87 -18.81 -3.96
N VAL A 87 -3.15 -18.86 -2.68
CA VAL A 87 -2.17 -18.96 -1.58
C VAL A 87 -2.59 -20.07 -0.60
N ASP A 88 -1.61 -20.61 0.13
CA ASP A 88 -1.88 -21.55 1.22
C ASP A 88 -2.31 -20.78 2.47
N ALA A 89 -3.52 -21.05 2.96
CA ALA A 89 -4.08 -20.41 4.13
C ALA A 89 -3.29 -20.70 5.41
N ASP A 90 -2.75 -21.92 5.54
CA ASP A 90 -2.03 -22.37 6.73
C ASP A 90 -0.63 -21.75 6.82
N ALA A 91 -0.02 -21.44 5.68
CA ALA A 91 1.28 -20.77 5.63
C ALA A 91 1.20 -19.26 5.94
N GLY A 92 0.01 -18.68 5.92
CA GLY A 92 -0.23 -17.27 6.25
C GLY A 92 0.41 -16.28 5.28
N LEU A 93 0.52 -15.02 5.72
CA LEU A 93 1.12 -13.94 4.91
C LEU A 93 2.62 -14.19 4.64
N ASP A 94 3.34 -14.72 5.63
CA ASP A 94 4.78 -14.99 5.49
C ASP A 94 5.04 -16.08 4.45
N GLY A 95 4.18 -17.11 4.37
CA GLY A 95 4.31 -18.21 3.40
C GLY A 95 4.13 -17.81 1.93
N CYS A 96 3.46 -16.68 1.66
CA CYS A 96 3.32 -16.13 0.31
C CYS A 96 4.22 -14.92 0.04
N GLY A 97 5.14 -14.55 0.95
CA GLY A 97 6.05 -13.43 0.78
C GLY A 97 5.33 -12.10 0.61
N TRP A 98 4.29 -11.84 1.43
CA TRP A 98 3.44 -10.68 1.37
C TRP A 98 4.19 -9.38 1.64
N SER A 99 4.17 -8.44 0.70
CA SER A 99 4.63 -7.07 0.88
C SER A 99 3.55 -6.08 0.49
N ARG A 100 3.51 -4.91 1.15
CA ARG A 100 2.54 -3.83 0.91
C ARG A 100 3.25 -2.52 0.65
N CYS A 101 2.76 -1.71 -0.30
CA CYS A 101 3.37 -0.42 -0.63
C CYS A 101 3.32 0.56 0.54
N GLY A 102 2.18 0.70 1.22
CA GLY A 102 2.01 1.59 2.35
C GLY A 102 0.89 1.11 3.28
N ARG A 103 0.99 1.43 4.57
CA ARG A 103 -0.10 1.21 5.52
C ARG A 103 -1.05 2.40 5.46
N THR A 104 -2.35 2.12 5.42
CA THR A 104 -3.39 3.13 5.64
C THR A 104 -4.01 2.91 7.01
N ASP A 105 -4.39 4.00 7.67
CA ASP A 105 -5.01 3.98 8.98
C ASP A 105 -6.48 3.54 8.89
N ARG A 106 -7.10 3.26 10.04
CA ARG A 106 -8.56 3.05 10.12
C ARG A 106 -9.30 4.25 9.53
N GLY A 107 -10.26 3.98 8.64
CA GLY A 107 -11.06 5.00 7.97
C GLY A 107 -10.44 5.61 6.72
N VAL A 108 -9.16 5.38 6.45
CA VAL A 108 -8.47 5.87 5.24
C VAL A 108 -8.72 4.93 4.08
N SER A 109 -9.20 5.47 2.97
CA SER A 109 -9.45 4.74 1.72
C SER A 109 -8.19 4.64 0.85
N ALA A 110 -8.22 3.77 -0.15
CA ALA A 110 -7.23 3.79 -1.23
C ALA A 110 -7.89 3.55 -2.58
N ALA A 111 -7.38 4.23 -3.62
CA ALA A 111 -7.76 4.03 -5.01
C ALA A 111 -6.70 3.20 -5.76
N GLY A 112 -5.44 3.23 -5.30
CA GLY A 112 -4.32 2.57 -5.97
C GLY A 112 -3.34 1.90 -4.98
N GLN A 113 -3.84 1.19 -3.95
CA GLN A 113 -2.97 0.39 -3.09
C GLN A 113 -2.35 -0.76 -3.86
N VAL A 114 -1.09 -1.07 -3.56
CA VAL A 114 -0.36 -2.18 -4.19
C VAL A 114 0.21 -3.11 -3.13
N ILE A 115 0.05 -4.41 -3.36
CA ILE A 115 0.74 -5.48 -2.64
C ILE A 115 1.52 -6.34 -3.62
N SER A 116 2.56 -7.02 -3.16
CA SER A 116 3.23 -8.08 -3.92
C SER A 116 3.26 -9.38 -3.12
N LEU A 117 3.11 -10.51 -3.81
CA LEU A 117 3.06 -11.84 -3.20
C LEU A 117 3.30 -12.94 -4.22
N TRP A 118 3.64 -14.14 -3.73
CA TRP A 118 3.68 -15.36 -4.51
C TRP A 118 2.30 -16.00 -4.59
N VAL A 119 1.84 -16.31 -5.78
CA VAL A 119 0.56 -16.98 -6.02
C VAL A 119 0.73 -18.20 -6.91
N ARG A 120 -0.25 -19.11 -6.85
CA ARG A 120 -0.40 -20.20 -7.83
C ARG A 120 -0.58 -19.62 -9.23
N SER A 121 0.08 -20.24 -10.21
CA SER A 121 0.05 -19.88 -11.63
C SER A 121 -0.46 -21.05 -12.47
N ALA A 122 -1.04 -20.76 -13.62
CA ALA A 122 -1.34 -21.77 -14.65
C ALA A 122 -0.14 -22.01 -15.56
N ILE A 123 0.82 -21.09 -15.60
CA ILE A 123 1.99 -21.16 -16.47
C ILE A 123 3.14 -21.81 -15.70
N GLY A 124 3.56 -23.03 -16.10
CA GLY A 124 4.75 -23.69 -15.54
C GLY A 124 6.03 -22.89 -15.80
N LYS A 125 6.96 -22.91 -14.85
CA LYS A 125 8.34 -22.51 -15.17
C LYS A 125 8.84 -23.47 -16.24
N ARG A 126 9.21 -22.98 -17.44
CA ARG A 126 10.01 -23.75 -18.35
C ARG A 126 11.30 -24.12 -17.60
N GLN A 127 11.46 -25.38 -17.24
CA GLN A 127 12.78 -25.93 -16.99
C GLN A 127 13.50 -25.86 -18.32
N ILE A 128 14.41 -24.91 -18.46
CA ILE A 128 15.50 -25.02 -19.41
C ILE A 128 16.40 -26.10 -18.77
N SER A 129 16.05 -27.36 -18.98
CA SER A 129 16.99 -28.44 -18.81
C SER A 129 18.01 -28.25 -19.92
N SER A 130 19.14 -27.64 -19.60
CA SER A 130 20.37 -27.86 -20.35
C SER A 130 20.70 -29.34 -20.19
N SER A 131 20.15 -30.17 -21.05
CA SER A 131 20.71 -31.47 -21.29
C SER A 131 22.02 -31.21 -22.04
N VAL A 132 23.09 -30.99 -21.27
CA VAL A 132 24.44 -31.34 -21.71
C VAL A 132 24.37 -32.84 -21.86
N VAL A 133 24.34 -33.30 -23.11
CA VAL A 133 24.59 -34.69 -23.44
C VAL A 133 26.11 -34.87 -23.19
N ASP A 134 26.45 -35.42 -22.04
CA ASP A 134 27.77 -35.98 -21.79
C ASP A 134 27.96 -37.15 -22.76
N THR A 135 28.68 -36.91 -23.84
CA THR A 135 29.25 -37.95 -24.71
C THR A 135 30.60 -38.35 -24.12
N GLU A 136 30.58 -39.11 -23.05
CA GLU A 136 31.70 -39.95 -22.63
C GLU A 136 31.14 -41.23 -22.06
N ASP A 137 31.48 -42.33 -22.69
CA ASP A 137 31.47 -43.75 -22.33
C ASP A 137 30.71 -44.62 -23.33
N LEU A 138 31.39 -44.93 -24.43
CA LEU A 138 31.28 -46.22 -25.13
C LEU A 138 32.61 -46.47 -25.88
N ALA A 139 33.58 -46.94 -25.11
CA ALA A 139 34.69 -47.71 -25.68
C ALA A 139 34.65 -49.07 -24.98
N ASN A 140 34.47 -50.03 -25.78
CA ASN A 140 35.06 -51.38 -25.74
C ASN A 140 34.10 -52.57 -25.64
N ASP A 141 34.40 -53.48 -26.55
CA ASP A 141 34.33 -54.93 -26.55
C ASP A 141 33.09 -55.60 -27.18
N GLY A 142 33.42 -56.30 -28.31
CA GLY A 142 32.68 -57.49 -28.75
C GLY A 142 32.45 -57.59 -30.28
N GLU A 143 33.45 -58.14 -30.97
CA GLU A 143 33.26 -58.72 -32.30
C GLU A 143 32.15 -59.82 -32.24
N ASP A 144 31.20 -59.81 -33.22
CA ASP A 144 30.89 -61.01 -33.98
C ASP A 144 29.78 -60.75 -35.05
N ASP A 145 30.16 -61.13 -36.25
CA ASP A 145 29.39 -61.65 -37.43
C ASP A 145 28.13 -60.93 -37.97
N LEU A 146 28.32 -60.57 -39.25
CA LEU A 146 27.47 -60.12 -40.33
C LEU A 146 26.27 -61.07 -40.67
N PRO A 147 25.17 -60.58 -41.35
CA PRO A 147 25.31 -60.31 -42.79
C PRO A 147 24.55 -59.10 -43.33
N GLY A 148 25.08 -58.56 -44.38
CA GLY A 148 24.73 -57.49 -45.27
C GLY A 148 23.27 -57.09 -45.46
N VAL A 149 23.04 -55.76 -45.32
CA VAL A 149 21.94 -55.08 -45.97
C VAL A 149 22.49 -53.83 -46.64
N THR A 150 22.25 -53.77 -47.94
CA THR A 150 22.53 -52.65 -48.83
C THR A 150 21.81 -51.40 -48.37
N ILE A 151 22.56 -50.33 -48.07
CA ILE A 151 21.99 -49.02 -47.77
C ILE A 151 21.84 -48.27 -49.08
N SER A 152 20.60 -48.06 -49.53
CA SER A 152 20.26 -47.07 -50.54
C SER A 152 20.30 -45.69 -49.91
N ALA A 153 21.13 -44.81 -50.49
CA ALA A 153 21.22 -43.41 -50.13
C ALA A 153 19.93 -42.64 -50.51
N GLU A 154 19.01 -42.47 -49.60
CA GLU A 154 17.92 -41.47 -49.62
C GLU A 154 17.18 -41.52 -48.28
N ASP A 155 17.82 -41.15 -47.19
CA ASP A 155 17.10 -40.74 -45.97
C ASP A 155 17.51 -39.34 -45.62
N SER A 156 16.65 -38.42 -46.05
CA SER A 156 16.64 -37.01 -45.72
C SER A 156 16.53 -36.85 -44.22
N ILE A 157 17.44 -36.05 -43.65
CA ILE A 157 17.39 -35.54 -42.29
C ILE A 157 16.01 -34.95 -42.04
N PRO A 158 15.21 -35.38 -41.03
CA PRO A 158 13.96 -34.76 -40.74
C PRO A 158 14.18 -33.26 -40.39
N PRO A 159 13.38 -32.36 -40.95
CA PRO A 159 13.48 -30.94 -40.64
C PRO A 159 13.34 -30.71 -39.12
N PRO A 160 14.01 -29.70 -38.56
CA PRO A 160 13.92 -29.39 -37.13
C PRO A 160 12.44 -29.21 -36.78
N THR A 161 11.98 -29.99 -35.81
CA THR A 161 10.59 -29.96 -35.33
C THR A 161 10.19 -28.52 -35.06
N GLU A 162 9.34 -27.97 -35.90
CA GLU A 162 8.76 -26.65 -35.73
C GLU A 162 8.16 -26.56 -34.32
N MET A 163 8.60 -25.59 -33.56
CA MET A 163 8.02 -25.30 -32.24
C MET A 163 6.50 -25.13 -32.42
N PRO A 164 5.66 -25.75 -31.59
CA PRO A 164 4.24 -25.58 -31.70
C PRO A 164 3.88 -24.10 -31.63
N PRO A 165 2.98 -23.62 -32.46
CA PRO A 165 2.62 -22.20 -32.53
C PRO A 165 2.18 -21.69 -31.16
N LEU A 166 2.49 -20.43 -30.87
CA LEU A 166 2.22 -19.69 -29.62
C LEU A 166 0.75 -19.78 -29.12
N SER A 167 -0.17 -20.28 -29.94
CA SER A 167 -1.59 -20.47 -29.66
C SER A 167 -1.93 -21.63 -28.71
N GLN A 168 -0.97 -22.46 -28.30
CA GLN A 168 -1.22 -23.61 -27.40
C GLN A 168 -0.72 -23.39 -25.96
N GLN A 169 -0.22 -22.20 -25.62
CA GLN A 169 0.14 -21.88 -24.22
C GLN A 169 -1.15 -21.67 -23.43
N GLN A 170 -1.34 -22.45 -22.36
CA GLN A 170 -2.46 -22.21 -21.44
C GLN A 170 -2.39 -20.77 -20.95
N PRO A 171 -3.52 -20.02 -21.05
CA PRO A 171 -3.55 -18.65 -20.56
C PRO A 171 -3.36 -18.62 -19.04
N GLU A 172 -2.72 -17.55 -18.52
CA GLU A 172 -2.58 -17.34 -17.09
C GLU A 172 -3.95 -17.18 -16.42
N LEU A 173 -4.01 -17.49 -15.12
CA LEU A 173 -5.22 -17.30 -14.30
C LEU A 173 -5.66 -15.83 -14.33
N ASN A 174 -6.95 -15.61 -14.55
CA ASN A 174 -7.52 -14.27 -14.44
C ASN A 174 -7.68 -13.88 -12.95
N TYR A 175 -6.60 -13.43 -12.31
CA TYR A 175 -6.55 -13.08 -10.89
C TYR A 175 -7.59 -12.01 -10.52
N VAL A 176 -7.78 -11.00 -11.37
CA VAL A 176 -8.74 -9.90 -11.14
C VAL A 176 -10.15 -10.46 -11.03
N HIS A 177 -10.55 -11.30 -11.97
CA HIS A 177 -11.87 -11.90 -11.98
C HIS A 177 -12.09 -12.87 -10.81
N LEU A 178 -11.13 -13.75 -10.56
CA LEU A 178 -11.21 -14.73 -9.46
C LEU A 178 -11.38 -14.04 -8.10
N LEU A 179 -10.62 -12.98 -7.85
CA LEU A 179 -10.66 -12.25 -6.59
C LEU A 179 -11.94 -11.44 -6.44
N ASN A 180 -12.34 -10.67 -7.45
CA ASN A 180 -13.52 -9.81 -7.36
C ASN A 180 -14.83 -10.57 -7.19
N ARG A 181 -14.92 -11.84 -7.65
CA ARG A 181 -16.07 -12.72 -7.35
C ARG A 181 -16.18 -13.12 -5.86
N ASN A 182 -15.09 -13.02 -5.11
CA ASN A 182 -15.01 -13.43 -3.71
C ASN A 182 -14.84 -12.28 -2.74
N LEU A 183 -14.59 -11.07 -3.25
CA LEU A 183 -14.43 -9.85 -2.45
C LEU A 183 -15.77 -9.14 -2.25
N PRO A 184 -15.97 -8.48 -1.09
CA PRO A 184 -17.12 -7.60 -0.88
C PRO A 184 -17.03 -6.39 -1.81
N PRO A 185 -18.17 -5.70 -2.12
CA PRO A 185 -18.16 -4.51 -2.99
C PRO A 185 -17.20 -3.41 -2.56
N SER A 186 -16.91 -3.34 -1.28
CA SER A 186 -15.99 -2.32 -0.69
C SER A 186 -14.50 -2.57 -0.93
N ILE A 187 -14.10 -3.70 -1.57
CA ILE A 187 -12.75 -3.95 -2.06
C ILE A 187 -12.82 -4.42 -3.51
N ARG A 188 -12.04 -3.81 -4.41
CA ARG A 188 -11.93 -4.26 -5.80
C ARG A 188 -10.48 -4.31 -6.26
N VAL A 189 -10.07 -5.45 -6.77
CA VAL A 189 -8.81 -5.61 -7.50
C VAL A 189 -8.99 -4.98 -8.88
N LEU A 190 -8.14 -4.02 -9.21
CA LEU A 190 -8.19 -3.25 -10.46
C LEU A 190 -7.33 -3.87 -11.54
N ALA A 191 -6.13 -4.29 -11.16
CA ALA A 191 -5.14 -4.86 -12.07
C ALA A 191 -4.16 -5.76 -11.33
N TRP A 192 -3.44 -6.58 -12.07
CA TRP A 192 -2.29 -7.34 -11.60
C TRP A 192 -1.11 -7.18 -12.58
N SER A 193 0.09 -7.45 -12.10
CA SER A 193 1.30 -7.47 -12.93
C SER A 193 2.19 -8.64 -12.53
N PRO A 194 2.78 -9.40 -13.48
CA PRO A 194 3.94 -10.20 -13.17
C PRO A 194 5.08 -9.28 -12.74
N VAL A 195 5.85 -9.70 -11.75
CA VAL A 195 7.00 -8.94 -11.24
C VAL A 195 8.18 -9.87 -11.01
N SER A 196 9.39 -9.30 -10.91
CA SER A 196 10.60 -10.06 -10.59
C SER A 196 10.53 -10.64 -9.17
N ASP A 197 11.37 -11.64 -8.90
CA ASP A 197 11.45 -12.30 -7.60
C ASP A 197 11.93 -11.33 -6.50
N GLU A 198 12.70 -10.29 -6.85
CA GLU A 198 13.24 -9.25 -5.98
C GLU A 198 12.26 -8.10 -5.73
N PHE A 199 11.22 -7.96 -6.57
CA PHE A 199 10.26 -6.86 -6.46
C PHE A 199 9.60 -6.84 -5.08
N ASP A 200 9.61 -5.69 -4.42
CA ASP A 200 8.93 -5.46 -3.15
C ASP A 200 8.02 -4.24 -3.27
N ALA A 201 6.71 -4.42 -3.01
CA ALA A 201 5.73 -3.35 -3.17
C ALA A 201 6.06 -2.09 -2.35
N ARG A 202 6.81 -2.22 -1.23
CA ARG A 202 7.20 -1.08 -0.39
C ARG A 202 8.45 -0.39 -0.89
N PHE A 203 9.49 -1.18 -1.23
CA PHE A 203 10.83 -0.66 -1.52
C PHE A 203 11.04 -0.34 -2.99
N SER A 204 10.34 -1.03 -3.90
CA SER A 204 10.32 -0.69 -5.34
C SER A 204 9.44 0.52 -5.66
N CYS A 205 8.62 1.01 -4.71
CA CYS A 205 7.75 2.16 -4.92
C CYS A 205 8.54 3.47 -4.90
N ILE A 206 8.46 4.23 -6.00
CA ILE A 206 9.15 5.50 -6.21
C ILE A 206 8.50 6.61 -5.39
N HIS A 207 7.18 6.79 -5.52
CA HIS A 207 6.44 7.79 -4.76
C HIS A 207 5.00 7.34 -4.47
N ARG A 208 4.37 7.96 -3.48
CA ARG A 208 2.97 7.79 -3.09
C ARG A 208 2.25 9.09 -3.32
N HIS A 209 1.06 9.01 -3.90
CA HIS A 209 0.17 10.13 -4.12
C HIS A 209 -1.03 10.00 -3.19
N TYR A 210 -1.28 11.03 -2.40
CA TYR A 210 -2.44 11.13 -1.52
C TYR A 210 -3.36 12.25 -1.98
N LYS A 211 -4.66 12.04 -1.81
CA LYS A 211 -5.69 13.06 -1.97
C LYS A 211 -6.44 13.23 -0.66
N TYR A 212 -6.71 14.47 -0.29
CA TYR A 212 -7.57 14.77 0.84
C TYR A 212 -8.71 15.68 0.37
N ILE A 213 -9.96 15.19 0.44
CA ILE A 213 -11.14 15.89 -0.04
C ILE A 213 -11.75 16.69 1.11
N PHE A 214 -12.10 17.96 0.87
CA PHE A 214 -12.71 18.79 1.90
C PHE A 214 -13.63 19.85 1.29
N THR A 215 -14.56 20.36 2.10
CA THR A 215 -15.45 21.46 1.72
C THR A 215 -14.90 22.77 2.24
N ILE A 216 -15.19 23.87 1.52
CA ILE A 216 -14.84 25.22 1.97
C ILE A 216 -15.47 25.58 3.32
N GLY A 217 -16.56 24.89 3.68
CA GLY A 217 -17.32 25.13 4.92
C GLY A 217 -18.09 26.45 4.90
N ASN A 218 -19.01 26.59 5.86
CA ASN A 218 -19.81 27.80 6.04
C ASN A 218 -19.48 28.52 7.36
N SER A 219 -18.91 27.81 8.34
CA SER A 219 -18.65 28.38 9.67
C SER A 219 -17.53 27.61 10.40
N PRO A 220 -16.29 28.12 10.36
CA PRO A 220 -15.79 29.22 9.49
C PRO A 220 -15.66 28.81 8.03
N ARG A 221 -15.71 29.77 7.12
CA ARG A 221 -15.36 29.54 5.72
C ARG A 221 -13.83 29.55 5.59
N LEU A 222 -13.28 28.52 4.94
CA LEU A 222 -11.83 28.40 4.77
C LEU A 222 -11.29 29.42 3.77
N ASP A 223 -10.15 30.01 4.09
CA ASP A 223 -9.34 30.81 3.18
C ASP A 223 -8.46 29.87 2.34
N ILE A 224 -8.91 29.57 1.12
CA ILE A 224 -8.24 28.64 0.21
C ILE A 224 -6.89 29.17 -0.27
N GLU A 225 -6.77 30.50 -0.48
CA GLU A 225 -5.51 31.08 -0.95
C GLU A 225 -4.42 31.00 0.13
N ALA A 226 -4.75 31.26 1.38
CA ALA A 226 -3.83 31.07 2.51
C ALA A 226 -3.43 29.58 2.64
N MET A 227 -4.38 28.65 2.44
CA MET A 227 -4.07 27.21 2.44
C MET A 227 -3.16 26.81 1.28
N ARG A 228 -3.30 27.41 0.09
CA ARG A 228 -2.43 27.18 -1.07
C ARG A 228 -1.01 27.66 -0.80
N ASP A 229 -0.85 28.87 -0.25
CA ASP A 229 0.47 29.38 0.15
C ASP A 229 1.13 28.43 1.17
N ALA A 230 0.41 28.02 2.21
CA ALA A 230 0.92 27.06 3.19
C ALA A 230 1.27 25.69 2.56
N ALA A 231 0.45 25.19 1.63
CA ALA A 231 0.71 23.93 0.95
C ALA A 231 1.97 23.99 0.07
N ALA A 232 2.18 25.08 -0.63
CA ALA A 232 3.38 25.27 -1.48
C ALA A 232 4.68 25.17 -0.69
N ARG A 233 4.69 25.62 0.59
CA ARG A 233 5.86 25.56 1.50
C ARG A 233 6.23 24.15 1.93
N LEU A 234 5.38 23.15 1.70
CA LEU A 234 5.66 21.74 2.03
C LEU A 234 6.59 21.07 1.01
N VAL A 235 6.73 21.66 -0.21
CA VAL A 235 7.50 21.06 -1.30
C VAL A 235 9.00 21.14 -0.97
N GLY A 236 9.72 20.06 -1.22
CA GLY A 236 11.14 19.92 -0.91
C GLY A 236 11.42 18.86 0.13
N GLU A 237 12.67 18.80 0.58
CA GLU A 237 13.11 17.92 1.64
C GLU A 237 13.12 18.67 2.99
N HIS A 238 12.34 18.17 3.96
CA HIS A 238 12.18 18.78 5.26
C HIS A 238 12.11 17.74 6.38
N ASP A 239 12.39 18.17 7.60
CA ASP A 239 12.16 17.37 8.82
C ASP A 239 10.69 17.48 9.24
N PHE A 240 9.92 16.42 9.02
CA PHE A 240 8.49 16.33 9.32
C PHE A 240 8.14 15.82 10.73
N ARG A 241 9.08 15.87 11.72
CA ARG A 241 8.78 15.41 13.09
C ARG A 241 7.60 16.14 13.74
N ASN A 242 7.41 17.42 13.42
CA ASN A 242 6.31 18.22 13.93
C ASN A 242 4.98 17.97 13.18
N PHE A 243 5.01 17.23 12.07
CA PHE A 243 3.87 16.86 11.24
C PHE A 243 3.55 15.37 11.29
N CYS A 244 3.99 14.62 12.30
CA CYS A 244 3.69 13.19 12.36
C CYS A 244 3.29 12.76 13.77
N LYS A 245 2.75 11.54 13.89
CA LYS A 245 2.59 10.90 15.18
C LYS A 245 3.88 10.18 15.53
N LEU A 246 4.49 10.58 16.63
CA LEU A 246 5.67 9.93 17.17
C LEU A 246 5.28 8.58 17.79
N ASP A 247 5.96 7.52 17.38
CA ASP A 247 5.73 6.16 17.85
C ASP A 247 7.06 5.50 18.23
N PRO A 248 7.41 5.52 19.54
CA PRO A 248 8.68 4.97 20.00
C PRO A 248 8.86 3.47 19.70
N THR A 249 7.76 2.74 19.48
CA THR A 249 7.86 1.31 19.15
C THR A 249 8.53 1.04 17.82
N LYS A 250 8.53 2.01 16.90
CA LYS A 250 9.12 1.91 15.57
C LYS A 250 10.57 2.35 15.50
N GLN A 251 11.09 2.96 16.57
CA GLN A 251 12.47 3.42 16.69
C GLN A 251 12.97 4.22 15.46
N ILE A 252 12.11 5.13 14.95
CA ILE A 252 12.45 5.99 13.82
C ILE A 252 13.39 7.07 14.30
N GLU A 253 14.49 7.28 13.59
CA GLU A 253 15.49 8.32 13.87
C GLU A 253 15.51 9.38 12.77
N ASN A 254 15.22 8.98 11.50
CA ASN A 254 15.18 9.89 10.37
C ASN A 254 13.73 10.33 10.07
N PHE A 255 13.44 11.62 10.30
CA PHE A 255 12.16 12.28 10.02
C PHE A 255 12.17 13.09 8.71
N HIS A 256 13.30 13.16 8.00
CA HIS A 256 13.38 13.84 6.72
C HIS A 256 12.58 13.10 5.66
N ARG A 257 11.76 13.84 4.92
CA ARG A 257 10.96 13.32 3.80
C ARG A 257 10.95 14.34 2.67
N THR A 258 10.88 13.86 1.45
CA THR A 258 10.80 14.69 0.26
C THR A 258 9.37 14.73 -0.25
N ILE A 259 8.78 15.91 -0.27
CA ILE A 259 7.50 16.19 -0.92
C ILE A 259 7.79 16.72 -2.32
N LEU A 260 7.25 16.03 -3.32
CA LEU A 260 7.45 16.35 -4.75
C LEU A 260 6.39 17.32 -5.25
N HIS A 261 5.18 17.26 -4.68
CA HIS A 261 4.04 18.07 -5.10
C HIS A 261 3.05 18.26 -3.96
N ALA A 262 2.52 19.47 -3.79
CA ALA A 262 1.51 19.80 -2.80
C ALA A 262 0.63 20.95 -3.32
N THR A 263 -0.62 20.66 -3.74
CA THR A 263 -1.53 21.64 -4.33
C THR A 263 -2.96 21.49 -3.84
N ILE A 264 -3.71 22.58 -3.86
CA ILE A 264 -5.14 22.60 -3.54
C ILE A 264 -5.90 23.10 -4.75
N THR A 265 -6.77 22.24 -5.30
CA THR A 265 -7.57 22.55 -6.49
C THR A 265 -9.06 22.33 -6.23
N PRO A 266 -9.96 23.07 -6.92
CA PRO A 266 -11.38 22.72 -6.92
C PRO A 266 -11.57 21.31 -7.47
N MET A 267 -12.41 20.53 -6.82
CA MET A 267 -12.75 19.19 -7.30
C MET A 267 -13.67 19.30 -8.52
N LYS A 268 -13.21 18.77 -9.67
CA LYS A 268 -14.05 18.62 -10.85
C LYS A 268 -14.82 17.30 -10.72
N HIS A 269 -16.15 17.35 -10.89
CA HIS A 269 -16.91 16.11 -10.98
C HIS A 269 -16.61 15.37 -12.28
N PHE A 270 -16.60 14.04 -12.19
CA PHE A 270 -16.59 13.17 -13.34
C PHE A 270 -18.00 13.20 -13.96
N SER A 271 -18.25 14.17 -14.84
CA SER A 271 -19.50 14.29 -15.60
C SER A 271 -19.32 14.02 -17.10
N GLU A 272 -18.11 13.65 -17.52
CA GLU A 272 -17.86 13.29 -18.91
C GLU A 272 -18.56 11.96 -19.22
N GLY A 273 -19.74 12.05 -19.85
CA GLY A 273 -20.52 10.90 -20.30
C GLY A 273 -21.92 10.75 -19.67
N LEU A 274 -22.23 11.41 -18.58
CA LEU A 274 -23.59 11.51 -18.05
C LEU A 274 -24.11 12.93 -18.30
N GLN A 275 -24.88 13.10 -19.36
CA GLN A 275 -25.64 14.33 -19.62
C GLN A 275 -26.70 14.49 -18.53
N GLY A 276 -26.33 15.10 -17.41
CA GLY A 276 -27.21 15.52 -16.34
C GLY A 276 -26.85 16.95 -15.91
N PRO A 277 -27.78 17.70 -15.31
CA PRO A 277 -27.49 19.06 -14.84
C PRO A 277 -26.31 18.98 -13.88
N THR A 278 -25.25 19.73 -14.19
CA THR A 278 -24.10 19.94 -13.32
C THR A 278 -24.61 20.43 -11.97
N THR A 279 -24.78 19.53 -11.01
CA THR A 279 -24.89 19.96 -9.62
C THR A 279 -23.55 20.59 -9.27
N THR A 280 -23.56 21.91 -9.17
CA THR A 280 -22.44 22.71 -8.75
C THR A 280 -21.96 22.15 -7.42
N THR A 281 -20.82 21.49 -7.40
CA THR A 281 -20.08 21.18 -6.18
C THR A 281 -19.33 22.43 -5.72
N ASP A 282 -20.05 23.54 -5.73
CA ASP A 282 -19.54 24.79 -5.20
C ASP A 282 -19.06 24.55 -3.77
N GLY A 283 -17.73 24.53 -3.64
CA GLY A 283 -17.08 24.41 -2.35
C GLY A 283 -16.39 23.08 -2.03
N LEU A 284 -16.30 22.10 -2.94
CA LEU A 284 -15.41 20.93 -2.77
C LEU A 284 -14.03 21.20 -3.34
N PHE A 285 -13.01 20.86 -2.54
CA PHE A 285 -11.60 20.99 -2.88
C PHE A 285 -10.86 19.68 -2.62
N VAL A 286 -9.76 19.51 -3.35
CA VAL A 286 -8.83 18.40 -3.18
C VAL A 286 -7.45 18.97 -2.86
N PHE A 287 -6.85 18.49 -1.79
CA PHE A 287 -5.43 18.63 -1.54
C PHE A 287 -4.70 17.41 -2.11
N ASP A 288 -3.89 17.62 -3.12
CA ASP A 288 -3.02 16.63 -3.75
C ASP A 288 -1.63 16.71 -3.15
N LEU A 289 -1.11 15.58 -2.66
CA LEU A 289 0.18 15.48 -2.00
C LEU A 289 0.96 14.27 -2.54
N VAL A 290 2.10 14.53 -3.17
CA VAL A 290 3.00 13.49 -3.69
C VAL A 290 4.32 13.55 -2.96
N GLY A 291 4.82 12.42 -2.49
CA GLY A 291 6.10 12.32 -1.81
C GLY A 291 6.73 10.93 -1.91
N THR A 292 8.04 10.84 -1.74
CA THR A 292 8.79 9.59 -1.87
C THR A 292 8.43 8.60 -0.76
N ALA A 293 8.23 9.10 0.45
CA ALA A 293 7.79 8.34 1.62
C ALA A 293 7.07 9.24 2.62
N PHE A 294 6.27 8.63 3.50
CA PHE A 294 5.53 9.35 4.53
C PHE A 294 5.72 8.73 5.90
N LEU A 295 5.73 9.58 6.92
CA LEU A 295 5.73 9.21 8.33
C LEU A 295 4.31 8.82 8.79
N TYR A 296 4.23 8.23 9.96
CA TYR A 296 2.95 7.82 10.55
C TYR A 296 2.02 9.03 10.79
N HIS A 297 0.83 9.01 10.21
CA HIS A 297 -0.18 10.07 10.23
C HIS A 297 0.26 11.40 9.59
N GLN A 298 1.38 11.46 8.85
CA GLN A 298 1.96 12.72 8.34
C GLN A 298 0.94 13.53 7.54
N VAL A 299 0.26 12.94 6.56
CA VAL A 299 -0.71 13.65 5.70
C VAL A 299 -1.84 14.28 6.52
N ARG A 300 -2.34 13.56 7.53
CA ARG A 300 -3.41 14.06 8.41
C ARG A 300 -2.94 15.18 9.34
N HIS A 301 -1.69 15.17 9.78
CA HIS A 301 -1.10 16.27 10.56
C HIS A 301 -0.83 17.49 9.69
N ILE A 302 -0.36 17.32 8.46
CA ILE A 302 -0.25 18.40 7.48
C ILE A 302 -1.61 19.05 7.28
N MET A 303 -2.63 18.24 6.99
CA MET A 303 -3.98 18.74 6.73
C MET A 303 -4.57 19.48 7.92
N ALA A 304 -4.26 19.04 9.16
CA ALA A 304 -4.67 19.74 10.37
C ALA A 304 -4.10 21.16 10.45
N VAL A 305 -2.81 21.33 10.13
CA VAL A 305 -2.18 22.67 10.10
C VAL A 305 -2.76 23.51 8.97
N LEU A 306 -2.99 22.93 7.78
CA LEU A 306 -3.63 23.64 6.67
C LEU A 306 -5.04 24.13 7.05
N PHE A 307 -5.83 23.37 7.81
CA PHE A 307 -7.12 23.81 8.30
C PHE A 307 -7.02 24.97 9.31
N LEU A 308 -6.00 24.99 10.16
CA LEU A 308 -5.75 26.12 11.07
C LEU A 308 -5.41 27.39 10.28
N VAL A 309 -4.60 27.26 9.24
CA VAL A 309 -4.28 28.36 8.30
C VAL A 309 -5.55 28.81 7.56
N GLY A 310 -6.32 27.90 6.97
CA GLY A 310 -7.56 28.22 6.26
C GLY A 310 -8.62 28.86 7.17
N SER A 311 -8.64 28.50 8.44
CA SER A 311 -9.50 29.13 9.47
C SER A 311 -8.93 30.45 9.99
N ARG A 312 -7.80 30.94 9.44
CA ARG A 312 -7.09 32.16 9.84
C ARG A 312 -6.67 32.20 11.33
N HIS A 313 -6.46 31.03 11.91
CA HIS A 313 -5.88 30.90 13.24
C HIS A 313 -4.35 30.92 13.22
N GLU A 314 -3.76 30.54 12.09
CA GLU A 314 -2.31 30.54 11.85
C GLU A 314 -2.00 31.23 10.51
N ASN A 315 -0.79 31.79 10.44
CA ASN A 315 -0.25 32.33 9.19
C ASN A 315 0.33 31.18 8.32
N PRO A 316 0.30 31.25 6.99
CA PRO A 316 0.95 30.26 6.13
C PRO A 316 2.42 29.97 6.47
N ALA A 317 3.19 30.97 6.96
CA ALA A 317 4.58 30.84 7.39
C ALA A 317 4.78 29.87 8.58
N ILE A 318 3.70 29.49 9.28
CA ILE A 318 3.77 28.48 10.36
C ILE A 318 4.37 27.16 9.87
N ILE A 319 4.24 26.84 8.57
CA ILE A 319 4.84 25.64 7.97
C ILE A 319 6.36 25.71 8.10
N ASP A 320 6.96 26.85 7.75
CA ASP A 320 8.41 27.06 7.79
C ASP A 320 8.92 27.02 9.24
N ASP A 321 8.16 27.63 10.18
CA ASP A 321 8.50 27.59 11.60
C ASP A 321 8.49 26.17 12.16
N LEU A 322 7.51 25.34 11.78
CA LEU A 322 7.41 23.95 12.21
C LEU A 322 8.52 23.06 11.61
N PHE A 323 9.16 23.44 10.50
CA PHE A 323 10.33 22.77 9.95
C PHE A 323 11.64 23.14 10.63
N ARG A 324 11.68 24.22 11.40
CA ARG A 324 12.88 24.69 12.10
C ARG A 324 13.16 23.89 13.38
N THR A 325 13.49 22.63 13.21
CA THR A 325 13.65 21.67 14.32
C THR A 325 15.03 21.72 14.98
N GLY A 326 16.01 22.36 14.34
CA GLY A 326 17.40 22.35 14.79
C GLY A 326 18.16 21.05 14.51
N HIS A 327 17.57 20.13 13.78
CA HIS A 327 18.20 18.88 13.39
C HIS A 327 18.65 18.99 11.92
N ASN A 328 19.95 18.84 11.70
CA ASN A 328 20.50 18.81 10.35
C ASN A 328 20.06 17.50 9.64
N PRO A 329 19.84 17.54 8.31
CA PRO A 329 19.61 16.33 7.56
C PRO A 329 20.81 15.37 7.74
N PRO A 330 20.60 14.04 7.80
CA PRO A 330 21.70 13.10 7.75
C PRO A 330 22.46 13.31 6.42
N PRO A 331 23.80 13.09 6.40
CA PRO A 331 24.56 13.19 5.16
C PRO A 331 23.88 12.34 4.08
N ALA A 332 23.72 12.92 2.90
CA ALA A 332 23.10 12.24 1.77
C ALA A 332 23.85 10.92 1.53
N VAL A 333 23.15 9.80 1.66
CA VAL A 333 23.64 8.52 1.16
C VAL A 333 23.61 8.62 -0.35
N GLU A 334 24.77 8.83 -0.96
CA GLU A 334 24.94 8.83 -2.42
C GLU A 334 24.40 7.50 -2.95
N ARG A 335 23.24 7.53 -3.56
CA ARG A 335 22.83 6.44 -4.44
C ARG A 335 23.61 6.63 -5.74
N PRO A 336 24.22 5.59 -6.33
CA PRO A 336 24.87 5.71 -7.61
C PRO A 336 23.84 6.16 -8.64
N HIS A 337 23.89 7.43 -9.03
CA HIS A 337 23.19 7.91 -10.21
C HIS A 337 24.05 7.51 -11.41
N GLU A 338 23.46 6.76 -12.33
CA GLU A 338 23.95 6.68 -13.70
C GLU A 338 23.95 8.11 -14.26
N VAL A 339 25.14 8.58 -14.54
CA VAL A 339 25.41 9.91 -15.10
C VAL A 339 24.95 9.91 -16.56
N ASN A 340 23.83 10.57 -16.85
CA ASN A 340 23.55 11.03 -18.20
C ASN A 340 24.24 12.38 -18.38
N GLU A 341 25.35 12.36 -19.11
CA GLU A 341 26.07 13.56 -19.55
C GLU A 341 25.20 14.34 -20.56
N GLY A 342 24.85 15.56 -20.24
CA GLY A 342 24.44 16.53 -21.23
C GLY A 342 23.26 17.44 -20.95
N GLU A 343 23.32 18.26 -19.88
CA GLU A 343 22.64 19.56 -19.89
C GLU A 343 23.37 20.58 -18.99
N PRO A 344 23.51 21.86 -19.38
CA PRO A 344 24.30 22.84 -18.64
C PRO A 344 23.57 23.25 -17.35
N GLN A 345 24.27 23.11 -16.23
CA GLN A 345 23.84 23.57 -14.91
C GLN A 345 23.68 25.09 -14.91
N SER A 346 22.44 25.57 -14.77
CA SER A 346 22.21 26.95 -14.34
C SER A 346 22.48 27.03 -12.84
N GLU A 347 23.51 27.79 -12.47
CA GLU A 347 23.78 28.17 -11.09
C GLU A 347 22.59 28.95 -10.52
N THR A 348 21.74 28.26 -9.76
CA THR A 348 20.75 28.92 -8.92
C THR A 348 21.45 29.35 -7.65
N THR A 349 21.82 30.62 -7.58
CA THR A 349 22.32 31.30 -6.38
C THR A 349 21.34 31.04 -5.24
N ALA A 350 21.75 30.21 -4.27
CA ALA A 350 21.06 30.06 -3.00
C ALA A 350 21.01 31.44 -2.32
N SER A 351 19.84 32.08 -2.32
CA SER A 351 19.55 33.26 -1.51
C SER A 351 19.78 32.88 -0.04
N VAL A 352 20.84 33.41 0.55
CA VAL A 352 21.09 33.35 1.99
C VAL A 352 19.96 34.12 2.67
N ALA A 353 18.94 33.41 3.12
CA ALA A 353 17.86 33.98 3.93
C ALA A 353 18.48 34.53 5.22
N SER A 354 18.22 35.80 5.50
CA SER A 354 18.59 36.47 6.75
C SER A 354 18.15 35.62 7.94
N PRO A 355 18.92 35.52 9.04
CA PRO A 355 18.54 34.72 10.20
C PRO A 355 17.25 35.28 10.80
N SER A 356 16.14 34.63 10.54
CA SER A 356 14.86 34.97 11.13
C SER A 356 14.93 34.69 12.64
N ASN A 357 14.53 35.66 13.44
CA ASN A 357 14.64 35.68 14.92
C ASN A 357 13.60 34.76 15.61
N HIS A 358 13.03 33.79 14.89
CA HIS A 358 12.03 32.86 15.40
C HIS A 358 12.69 31.69 16.13
N PRO A 359 12.17 31.24 17.29
CA PRO A 359 12.75 30.16 18.09
C PRO A 359 12.65 28.81 17.36
N LEU A 360 13.59 27.91 17.65
CA LEU A 360 13.57 26.54 17.15
C LEU A 360 12.36 25.75 17.71
N VAL A 361 11.73 24.93 16.88
CA VAL A 361 10.60 24.06 17.22
C VAL A 361 11.07 22.60 17.25
N ALA A 362 11.98 22.29 18.18
CA ALA A 362 12.62 20.97 18.28
C ALA A 362 11.64 19.83 18.61
N THR A 363 10.51 20.13 19.24
CA THR A 363 9.50 19.15 19.64
C THR A 363 8.11 19.58 19.17
N LYS A 364 7.28 18.60 18.83
CA LYS A 364 5.97 18.81 18.23
C LYS A 364 5.00 19.53 19.17
N PRO A 365 4.34 20.62 18.75
CA PRO A 365 3.22 21.21 19.47
C PRO A 365 2.05 20.22 19.56
N ILE A 366 1.29 20.30 20.67
CA ILE A 366 0.10 19.47 20.83
C ILE A 366 -1.07 20.08 20.05
N TYR A 367 -1.53 19.38 19.01
CA TYR A 367 -2.70 19.75 18.22
C TYR A 367 -3.46 18.52 17.70
N ARG A 368 -4.74 18.72 17.42
CA ARG A 368 -5.63 17.67 16.91
C ARG A 368 -5.29 17.35 15.47
N MET A 369 -5.29 16.07 15.16
CA MET A 369 -5.08 15.55 13.80
C MET A 369 -6.38 15.63 12.99
N ALA A 370 -6.26 15.87 11.67
CA ALA A 370 -7.40 15.86 10.76
C ALA A 370 -8.05 14.47 10.63
N ASP A 371 -9.33 14.45 10.25
CA ASP A 371 -10.12 13.23 10.11
C ASP A 371 -9.53 12.27 9.06
N ALA A 372 -9.79 10.97 9.23
CA ALA A 372 -9.31 9.92 8.33
C ALA A 372 -10.19 9.74 7.09
N LEU A 373 -11.51 9.96 7.24
CA LEU A 373 -12.51 9.66 6.20
C LEU A 373 -12.21 10.31 4.84
N PRO A 374 -11.79 11.59 4.76
CA PRO A 374 -11.53 12.24 3.47
C PRO A 374 -10.19 11.86 2.83
N LEU A 375 -9.32 11.12 3.54
CA LEU A 375 -7.99 10.78 3.06
C LEU A 375 -8.02 9.53 2.19
N ILE A 376 -7.37 9.62 1.03
CA ILE A 376 -7.28 8.55 0.05
C ILE A 376 -5.81 8.39 -0.35
N LEU A 377 -5.25 7.17 -0.23
CA LEU A 377 -4.05 6.78 -0.96
C LEU A 377 -4.45 6.61 -2.43
N TRP A 378 -4.18 7.65 -3.23
CA TRP A 378 -4.64 7.71 -4.60
C TRP A 378 -3.88 6.77 -5.52
N ASP A 379 -2.55 6.80 -5.44
CA ASP A 379 -1.69 5.97 -6.27
C ASP A 379 -0.34 5.66 -5.62
N CYS A 380 0.27 4.57 -6.09
CA CYS A 380 1.63 4.14 -5.79
C CYS A 380 2.36 3.97 -7.13
N ALA A 381 3.43 4.74 -7.35
CA ALA A 381 4.20 4.71 -8.59
C ALA A 381 5.38 3.75 -8.48
N PHE A 382 5.62 3.03 -9.56
CA PHE A 382 6.74 2.10 -9.75
C PHE A 382 7.41 2.40 -11.09
N ARG A 383 8.62 1.87 -11.32
CA ARG A 383 9.27 1.95 -12.63
C ARG A 383 8.43 1.19 -13.66
N GLU A 384 8.40 1.66 -14.89
CA GLU A 384 7.63 1.01 -15.98
C GLU A 384 8.16 -0.39 -16.29
N ASP A 385 9.47 -0.63 -16.07
CA ASP A 385 10.11 -1.93 -16.25
C ASP A 385 9.73 -2.93 -15.14
N ASP A 386 9.40 -2.45 -13.93
CA ASP A 386 9.06 -3.30 -12.79
C ASP A 386 7.63 -3.85 -12.88
N VAL A 387 6.71 -3.13 -13.53
CA VAL A 387 5.29 -3.47 -13.55
C VAL A 387 4.67 -3.29 -14.93
N ARG A 388 3.88 -4.31 -15.35
CA ARG A 388 3.08 -4.30 -16.59
C ARG A 388 1.64 -4.62 -16.23
N TRP A 389 0.88 -3.60 -15.87
CA TRP A 389 -0.48 -3.76 -15.36
C TRP A 389 -1.42 -4.37 -16.38
N GLN A 390 -2.10 -5.45 -15.98
CA GLN A 390 -3.09 -6.19 -16.75
C GLN A 390 -4.44 -6.12 -16.04
N GLY A 391 -5.46 -5.62 -16.74
CA GLY A 391 -6.85 -5.64 -16.28
C GLY A 391 -7.53 -6.97 -16.60
N GLY A 392 -8.69 -7.21 -15.98
CA GLY A 392 -9.42 -8.48 -16.13
C GLY A 392 -10.00 -8.77 -17.53
N ASN A 393 -10.07 -7.78 -18.46
CA ASN A 393 -10.83 -7.89 -19.71
C ASN A 393 -10.06 -7.43 -20.96
N ARG A 394 -8.73 -7.57 -20.99
CA ARG A 394 -7.96 -6.92 -22.07
C ARG A 394 -7.81 -7.71 -23.37
N THR A 395 -8.35 -8.91 -23.51
CA THR A 395 -7.98 -9.80 -24.62
C THR A 395 -9.05 -10.11 -25.66
N GLU A 396 -10.33 -9.77 -25.49
CA GLU A 396 -11.33 -10.03 -26.54
C GLU A 396 -12.49 -9.03 -26.50
N PRO A 397 -12.73 -8.24 -27.58
CA PRO A 397 -13.98 -7.45 -27.73
C PRO A 397 -15.24 -8.32 -27.79
N SER A 398 -15.10 -9.60 -28.16
CA SER A 398 -16.18 -10.57 -28.25
C SER A 398 -16.57 -11.25 -26.94
N ALA A 399 -15.80 -11.04 -25.86
CA ALA A 399 -16.08 -11.59 -24.53
C ALA A 399 -17.02 -10.71 -23.68
N GLN A 400 -17.74 -9.77 -24.25
CA GLN A 400 -18.94 -9.18 -23.65
C GLN A 400 -20.07 -10.21 -23.60
N ARG A 401 -19.80 -11.39 -23.02
CA ARG A 401 -20.88 -12.26 -22.61
C ARG A 401 -21.61 -11.60 -21.46
N ASP A 402 -22.86 -11.23 -21.70
CA ASP A 402 -23.80 -10.80 -20.67
C ASP A 402 -23.73 -11.79 -19.51
N GLY A 403 -23.28 -11.31 -18.34
CA GLY A 403 -23.17 -12.12 -17.13
C GLY A 403 -21.79 -12.19 -16.46
N LEU A 404 -20.69 -11.74 -17.09
CA LEU A 404 -19.41 -11.67 -16.38
C LEU A 404 -19.32 -10.39 -15.53
N PRO A 405 -18.89 -10.48 -14.26
CA PRO A 405 -18.70 -9.31 -13.39
C PRO A 405 -17.71 -8.35 -14.05
N ASN A 406 -18.17 -7.15 -14.34
CA ASN A 406 -17.33 -6.06 -14.83
C ASN A 406 -17.06 -5.11 -13.67
N VAL A 407 -15.79 -4.97 -13.27
CA VAL A 407 -15.35 -4.11 -12.16
C VAL A 407 -15.88 -2.68 -12.32
N LEU A 408 -15.87 -2.13 -13.53
CA LEU A 408 -16.38 -0.78 -13.78
C LEU A 408 -17.89 -0.69 -13.55
N ARG A 409 -18.67 -1.69 -13.98
CA ARG A 409 -20.12 -1.73 -13.75
C ARG A 409 -20.45 -1.81 -12.27
N GLU A 410 -19.72 -2.65 -11.52
CA GLU A 410 -19.89 -2.78 -10.08
C GLU A 410 -19.53 -1.48 -9.34
N MET A 411 -18.41 -0.85 -9.69
CA MET A 411 -18.03 0.45 -9.13
C MET A 411 -19.02 1.55 -9.49
N GLN A 412 -19.55 1.55 -10.72
CA GLN A 412 -20.59 2.49 -11.14
C GLN A 412 -21.89 2.30 -10.36
N ALA A 413 -22.27 1.06 -10.04
CA ALA A 413 -23.44 0.78 -9.22
C ALA A 413 -23.27 1.34 -7.79
N VAL A 414 -22.10 1.16 -7.18
CA VAL A 414 -21.78 1.74 -5.84
C VAL A 414 -21.83 3.27 -5.92
N TRP A 415 -21.16 3.87 -6.91
CA TRP A 415 -21.19 5.32 -7.12
C TRP A 415 -22.62 5.86 -7.27
N THR A 416 -23.47 5.19 -8.06
CA THR A 416 -24.88 5.59 -8.23
C THR A 416 -25.65 5.56 -6.91
N GLN A 417 -25.43 4.53 -6.08
CA GLN A 417 -26.05 4.45 -4.75
C GLN A 417 -25.59 5.60 -3.85
N ASP A 418 -24.32 5.97 -3.86
CA ASP A 418 -23.78 7.05 -3.04
C ASP A 418 -24.26 8.42 -3.51
N VAL A 419 -24.41 8.63 -4.84
CA VAL A 419 -25.05 9.84 -5.40
C VAL A 419 -26.49 9.97 -4.91
N ILE A 420 -27.26 8.86 -4.94
CA ILE A 420 -28.65 8.86 -4.45
C ILE A 420 -28.67 9.20 -2.95
N ARG A 421 -27.83 8.58 -2.13
CA ARG A 421 -27.73 8.86 -0.68
C ARG A 421 -27.39 10.31 -0.40
N THR A 422 -26.42 10.86 -1.13
CA THR A 422 -26.01 12.27 -1.01
C THR A 422 -27.14 13.21 -1.39
N SER A 423 -27.89 12.89 -2.47
CA SER A 423 -29.05 13.67 -2.89
C SER A 423 -30.17 13.64 -1.84
N ILE A 424 -30.47 12.48 -1.25
CA ILE A 424 -31.44 12.36 -0.16
C ILE A 424 -31.02 13.19 1.05
N SER A 425 -29.75 13.15 1.43
CA SER A 425 -29.20 13.93 2.55
C SER A 425 -29.32 15.44 2.28
N SER A 426 -29.10 15.88 1.04
CA SER A 426 -29.28 17.27 0.61
C SER A 426 -30.76 17.71 0.72
N LEU A 427 -31.69 16.85 0.30
CA LEU A 427 -33.14 17.13 0.45
C LEU A 427 -33.56 17.21 1.91
N PHE A 428 -33.02 16.36 2.80
CA PHE A 428 -33.28 16.44 4.23
C PHE A 428 -32.76 17.75 4.82
N LEU A 429 -31.57 18.20 4.42
CA LEU A 429 -31.03 19.48 4.82
C LEU A 429 -31.95 20.63 4.36
N GLN A 430 -32.36 20.64 3.08
CA GLN A 430 -33.28 21.64 2.53
C GLN A 430 -34.63 21.66 3.28
N ALA A 431 -35.21 20.50 3.56
CA ALA A 431 -36.45 20.38 4.31
C ALA A 431 -36.33 20.90 5.75
N SER A 432 -35.12 20.87 6.34
CA SER A 432 -34.87 21.36 7.70
C SER A 432 -34.69 22.89 7.77
N MET A 433 -34.22 23.53 6.66
CA MET A 433 -33.89 24.97 6.64
C MET A 433 -35.04 25.89 7.08
N PRO A 434 -36.32 25.68 6.70
CA PRO A 434 -37.43 26.56 7.12
C PRO A 434 -37.67 26.58 8.62
N PHE A 435 -37.24 25.54 9.36
CA PHE A 435 -37.49 25.37 10.78
C PHE A 435 -36.33 25.84 11.67
N HIS A 436 -35.20 26.22 11.06
CA HIS A 436 -33.99 26.61 11.78
C HIS A 436 -33.46 27.95 11.30
N ALA A 437 -32.90 28.72 12.21
CA ALA A 437 -32.21 29.94 11.83
C ALA A 437 -31.06 29.61 10.84
N PRO A 438 -30.86 30.43 9.76
CA PRO A 438 -29.76 30.22 8.85
C PRO A 438 -28.44 30.25 9.62
N LEU A 439 -27.50 29.34 9.22
CA LEU A 439 -26.16 29.36 9.77
C LEU A 439 -25.54 30.73 9.45
N ALA A 440 -25.32 31.55 10.48
CA ALA A 440 -24.68 32.85 10.31
C ALA A 440 -23.29 32.62 9.71
N ALA A 441 -22.97 33.38 8.65
CA ALA A 441 -21.63 33.41 8.11
C ALA A 441 -20.70 34.02 9.18
N VAL A 442 -19.92 33.18 9.85
CA VAL A 442 -18.95 33.64 10.85
C VAL A 442 -17.67 34.01 10.14
N VAL A 443 -17.19 35.23 10.38
CA VAL A 443 -15.88 35.67 9.87
C VAL A 443 -14.80 34.74 10.46
N PRO A 444 -13.91 34.14 9.65
CA PRO A 444 -12.93 33.18 10.13
C PRO A 444 -12.07 33.66 11.30
N SER A 445 -11.65 34.93 11.28
CA SER A 445 -10.84 35.54 12.34
C SER A 445 -11.53 35.67 13.70
N GLU A 446 -12.88 35.68 13.75
CA GLU A 446 -13.67 35.79 14.98
C GLU A 446 -14.16 34.42 15.48
N SER A 447 -14.03 33.39 14.68
CA SER A 447 -14.46 32.04 15.02
C SER A 447 -13.47 31.38 15.95
N LYS A 448 -13.94 30.83 17.06
CA LYS A 448 -13.18 29.89 17.91
C LYS A 448 -13.18 28.47 17.33
N ARG A 449 -13.82 28.25 16.17
CA ARG A 449 -13.97 26.96 15.51
C ARG A 449 -12.99 26.82 14.37
N TYR A 450 -12.49 25.62 14.19
CA TYR A 450 -11.69 25.21 13.02
C TYR A 450 -12.09 23.83 12.52
N HIS A 451 -11.84 23.57 11.26
CA HIS A 451 -12.16 22.31 10.62
C HIS A 451 -11.20 21.20 11.06
N LEU A 452 -11.75 19.98 11.19
CA LEU A 452 -10.97 18.75 11.33
C LEU A 452 -11.07 17.86 10.07
N GLY A 453 -11.88 18.27 9.07
CA GLY A 453 -12.24 17.46 7.91
C GLY A 453 -13.40 16.51 8.19
N GLY A 454 -13.85 15.78 7.14
CA GLY A 454 -14.95 14.81 7.26
C GLY A 454 -16.29 15.38 7.77
N GLY A 455 -16.51 16.69 7.60
CA GLY A 455 -17.69 17.39 8.10
C GLY A 455 -17.62 17.76 9.60
N SER A 456 -16.55 17.44 10.30
CA SER A 456 -16.37 17.76 11.70
C SER A 456 -15.59 19.06 11.93
N THR A 457 -15.99 19.80 12.99
CA THR A 457 -15.28 20.99 13.46
C THR A 457 -14.93 20.84 14.93
N HIS A 458 -13.90 21.53 15.38
CA HIS A 458 -13.57 21.67 16.80
C HIS A 458 -13.66 23.12 17.23
N MET A 459 -14.04 23.35 18.49
CA MET A 459 -14.12 24.67 19.09
C MET A 459 -13.28 24.69 20.36
N ASP A 460 -12.32 25.59 20.41
CA ASP A 460 -11.55 25.87 21.62
C ASP A 460 -12.21 27.02 22.42
N ALA A 461 -12.17 26.96 23.74
CA ALA A 461 -12.62 28.07 24.57
C ALA A 461 -11.79 29.34 24.29
N ARG A 462 -10.49 29.15 24.11
CA ARG A 462 -9.52 30.15 23.66
C ARG A 462 -8.55 29.48 22.71
N TYR A 463 -8.37 30.04 21.51
CA TYR A 463 -7.33 29.56 20.61
C TYR A 463 -5.95 29.94 21.14
N VAL A 464 -5.03 28.99 21.15
CA VAL A 464 -3.62 29.18 21.49
C VAL A 464 -2.81 28.92 20.22
N PRO A 465 -1.99 29.87 19.72
CA PRO A 465 -1.13 29.68 18.56
C PRO A 465 -0.24 28.45 18.69
N LEU A 466 0.04 27.76 17.59
CA LEU A 466 0.82 26.50 17.61
C LEU A 466 2.18 26.66 18.28
N LEU A 467 2.85 27.78 18.07
CA LEU A 467 4.17 28.04 18.66
C LEU A 467 4.13 28.25 20.19
N GLU A 468 2.97 28.65 20.73
CA GLU A 468 2.77 28.88 22.18
C GLU A 468 2.21 27.65 22.90
N ARG A 469 1.79 26.61 22.15
CA ARG A 469 1.21 25.40 22.75
C ARG A 469 2.25 24.58 23.51
N GLU A 470 1.75 23.83 24.47
CA GLU A 470 2.52 22.77 25.11
C GLU A 470 3.17 21.85 24.06
N ARG A 471 4.41 21.47 24.31
CA ARG A 471 5.20 20.61 23.42
C ARG A 471 5.15 19.17 23.89
N GLY A 472 5.13 18.24 22.94
CA GLY A 472 5.40 16.83 23.24
C GLY A 472 6.82 16.62 23.74
N GLY A 473 7.08 15.49 24.40
CA GLY A 473 8.44 15.08 24.75
C GLY A 473 9.30 14.83 23.51
N SER A 474 10.63 14.89 23.67
CA SER A 474 11.54 14.57 22.56
C SER A 474 11.41 13.11 22.15
N ILE A 475 11.54 12.83 20.85
CA ILE A 475 11.47 11.45 20.34
C ILE A 475 12.66 10.62 20.81
N GLU A 476 13.82 11.25 20.98
CA GLU A 476 15.05 10.64 21.45
C GLU A 476 14.86 10.09 22.89
N GLU A 477 14.28 10.90 23.78
CA GLU A 477 13.93 10.48 25.15
C GLU A 477 12.87 9.38 25.14
N ALA A 478 11.82 9.53 24.32
CA ALA A 478 10.75 8.53 24.18
C ALA A 478 11.28 7.19 23.65
N ASN A 479 12.17 7.21 22.65
CA ASN A 479 12.85 6.05 22.11
C ASN A 479 13.77 5.39 23.14
N ALA A 480 14.56 6.18 23.86
CA ALA A 480 15.45 5.68 24.92
C ALA A 480 14.65 5.02 26.06
N LYS A 481 13.57 5.66 26.52
CA LYS A 481 12.67 5.11 27.55
C LYS A 481 12.02 3.81 27.10
N TRP A 482 11.60 3.72 25.84
CA TRP A 482 11.01 2.50 25.31
C TRP A 482 12.03 1.37 25.21
N ARG A 483 13.26 1.64 24.72
CA ARG A 483 14.35 0.65 24.66
C ARG A 483 14.70 0.09 26.05
N ALA A 484 14.74 0.93 27.05
CA ALA A 484 15.02 0.54 28.43
C ALA A 484 13.89 -0.29 29.07
N GLY A 485 12.66 -0.17 28.57
CA GLY A 485 11.48 -0.87 29.09
C GLY A 485 11.44 -2.36 28.71
N ALA A 486 10.62 -3.13 29.43
CA ALA A 486 10.49 -4.59 29.23
C ALA A 486 10.12 -4.98 27.80
N ARG A 487 9.24 -4.21 27.12
CA ARG A 487 8.85 -4.47 25.73
C ARG A 487 10.02 -4.21 24.75
N GLY A 488 10.83 -3.19 24.99
CA GLY A 488 12.01 -2.88 24.20
C GLY A 488 13.06 -3.98 24.29
N LYS A 489 13.36 -4.45 25.51
CA LYS A 489 14.28 -5.57 25.75
C LYS A 489 13.83 -6.83 25.05
N LYS A 490 12.54 -7.22 25.19
CA LYS A 490 11.96 -8.38 24.50
C LYS A 490 12.01 -8.26 22.97
N ASN A 491 11.81 -7.06 22.44
CA ASN A 491 11.92 -6.82 21.00
C ASN A 491 13.37 -6.96 20.51
N ALA A 492 14.34 -6.45 21.26
CA ALA A 492 15.78 -6.60 20.96
C ALA A 492 16.20 -8.08 20.93
N GLU A 493 15.78 -8.88 21.91
CA GLU A 493 16.01 -10.33 21.96
C GLU A 493 15.41 -11.04 20.74
N LYS A 494 14.16 -10.70 20.37
CA LYS A 494 13.48 -11.26 19.20
C LYS A 494 14.21 -10.93 17.89
N MET A 495 14.70 -9.69 17.77
CA MET A 495 15.45 -9.26 16.58
C MET A 495 16.84 -9.93 16.51
N ALA A 496 17.53 -10.07 17.64
CA ALA A 496 18.79 -10.80 17.73
C ALA A 496 18.63 -12.28 17.34
N LYS A 497 17.56 -12.93 17.82
CA LYS A 497 17.25 -14.30 17.41
C LYS A 497 16.98 -14.42 15.91
N ARG A 498 16.16 -13.54 15.35
CA ARG A 498 15.90 -13.54 13.88
C ARG A 498 17.16 -13.28 13.05
N ALA A 499 18.07 -12.42 13.53
CA ALA A 499 19.34 -12.17 12.86
C ALA A 499 20.25 -13.41 12.90
N ALA A 500 20.28 -14.11 14.04
CA ALA A 500 21.02 -15.37 14.18
C ALA A 500 20.44 -16.48 13.29
N ASP A 501 19.11 -16.65 13.26
CA ASP A 501 18.41 -17.61 12.39
C ASP A 501 18.69 -17.35 10.90
N ARG A 502 18.74 -16.05 10.51
CA ARG A 502 19.06 -15.65 9.14
C ARG A 502 20.53 -15.90 8.78
N ALA A 503 21.44 -15.64 9.72
CA ALA A 503 22.86 -15.95 9.53
C ALA A 503 23.13 -17.45 9.43
N ALA A 504 22.40 -18.27 10.23
CA ALA A 504 22.50 -19.72 10.18
C ALA A 504 21.92 -20.33 8.90
N SER A 505 20.97 -19.66 8.24
CA SER A 505 20.38 -20.09 6.96
C SER A 505 21.12 -19.58 5.73
N ALA A 506 22.09 -18.68 5.88
CA ALA A 506 22.96 -18.25 4.79
C ALA A 506 24.01 -19.33 4.54
N VAL A 507 23.90 -20.05 3.41
CA VAL A 507 24.91 -21.00 2.93
C VAL A 507 26.21 -20.22 2.71
N PRO A 508 27.36 -20.65 3.26
CA PRO A 508 28.62 -19.96 2.98
C PRO A 508 28.95 -20.07 1.50
N PRO A 509 29.53 -19.02 0.89
CA PRO A 509 30.01 -19.12 -0.49
C PRO A 509 31.07 -20.24 -0.56
N SER A 510 30.87 -21.15 -1.50
CA SER A 510 31.82 -22.25 -1.78
C SER A 510 33.15 -21.67 -2.31
N ASP A 511 34.08 -21.35 -1.43
CA ASP A 511 35.48 -21.10 -1.77
C ASP A 511 36.18 -22.46 -1.89
N ALA A 512 36.02 -23.07 -3.04
CA ALA A 512 36.89 -24.14 -3.49
C ALA A 512 37.71 -23.61 -4.69
N ILE A 513 38.67 -22.75 -4.41
CA ILE A 513 39.76 -22.52 -5.36
C ILE A 513 40.79 -23.64 -5.13
N LEU A 514 40.73 -24.66 -5.96
CA LEU A 514 41.81 -25.62 -6.13
C LEU A 514 43.03 -24.89 -6.72
N SER A 515 44.06 -24.68 -5.91
CA SER A 515 45.39 -24.31 -6.37
C SER A 515 45.99 -25.49 -7.17
N VAL A 516 46.00 -25.36 -8.48
CA VAL A 516 46.78 -26.26 -9.35
C VAL A 516 48.20 -25.73 -9.40
N ASP A 517 49.11 -26.41 -8.71
CA ASP A 517 50.55 -26.25 -8.85
C ASP A 517 50.98 -26.74 -10.23
N ILE A 518 51.32 -25.80 -11.11
CA ILE A 518 52.01 -26.11 -12.39
C ILE A 518 53.50 -26.09 -12.13
N THR A 519 54.11 -27.25 -11.90
CA THR A 519 55.54 -27.46 -11.99
C THR A 519 55.96 -27.56 -13.46
N VAL A 520 56.70 -26.56 -13.92
CA VAL A 520 57.40 -26.58 -15.25
C VAL A 520 58.73 -27.32 -15.10
N PRO A 521 59.00 -28.38 -15.85
CA PRO A 521 60.37 -28.96 -15.89
C PRO A 521 61.31 -28.12 -16.80
N ALA A 522 62.44 -27.76 -16.27
CA ALA A 522 63.58 -27.19 -17.03
C ALA A 522 64.21 -28.26 -17.89
N THR A 523 64.30 -28.00 -19.19
CA THR A 523 65.48 -28.16 -20.10
C THR A 523 65.14 -27.55 -21.45
#